data_bd2abea2b6719d7fca8b52cd9d36433b
#
_entry.id   bd2abea2b6719d7fca8b52cd9d36433b
#
_cell.length_a   1.000
_cell.length_b   1.000
_cell.length_c   1.000
_cell.angle_alpha   90.00
_cell.angle_beta   90.00
_cell.angle_gamma   90.00
#
_symmetry.space_group_name_H-M   'P 1'
#
loop_
_entity.id
_entity.type
_entity.pdbx_description
1 polymer ?
#
loop_
_entity_poly.entity_id
_entity_poly.type
_entity_poly.pdbx_seq_one_letter_code
_entity_poly.pdbx_strand_id
1 'polypeptide(L)'
;MTNPSSITKRRKWARFLRRDMGRALWGAMLRFTVCHRRVIATGWGARPALRIGILSDLHFGFAPMDPAKIALIKRRLLATNPDIIVFLGDLAGGFGGKTRTANVPLGADLLAGLDAPLGCYAILGNHDWHDDPEAHARGAGPVAAADFLERAGFQVLQNNAVPLQGAGFWLAGLDSQHVFRTRHLTGVTRSGTDDIDATLAQVTGTDPVILLAHEPDIFPDLTDNRIVLTLSGHTHAGQLRLFNRAFYVPSRHGTRFAYGHHQIGTQQLIVSAGLGASTLPLRLGAYPEITIVDVTGPAVS
;
A
#
# COMPACT_ATOMS: atom_id res chain seq x y z
N MET A 1 35.85 -37.21 -24.98
CA MET A 1 34.49 -37.76 -25.29
C MET A 1 33.58 -37.54 -24.07
N THR A 2 32.70 -36.55 -24.11
CA THR A 2 31.76 -36.23 -23.01
C THR A 2 30.59 -37.23 -23.07
N ASN A 3 30.38 -37.94 -21.99
CA ASN A 3 29.34 -38.98 -21.84
C ASN A 3 27.93 -38.41 -22.04
N PRO A 4 27.14 -38.83 -23.05
CA PRO A 4 25.80 -38.32 -23.34
C PRO A 4 24.81 -38.43 -22.19
N SER A 5 25.00 -39.37 -21.26
CA SER A 5 24.15 -39.58 -20.09
C SER A 5 24.23 -38.45 -19.05
N SER A 6 25.37 -37.73 -19.00
CA SER A 6 25.57 -36.64 -18.04
C SER A 6 24.84 -35.38 -18.45
N ILE A 7 24.72 -35.10 -19.76
CA ILE A 7 24.02 -33.91 -20.31
C ILE A 7 22.51 -34.08 -20.12
N THR A 8 21.98 -35.28 -20.30
CA THR A 8 20.56 -35.56 -20.14
C THR A 8 20.14 -35.50 -18.66
N LYS A 9 20.99 -35.95 -17.74
CA LYS A 9 20.77 -35.83 -16.30
C LYS A 9 20.78 -34.36 -15.86
N ARG A 10 21.77 -33.55 -16.30
CA ARG A 10 21.83 -32.09 -16.00
C ARG A 10 20.60 -31.34 -16.51
N ARG A 11 20.08 -31.66 -17.70
CA ARG A 11 18.86 -31.03 -18.25
C ARG A 11 17.59 -31.46 -17.50
N LYS A 12 17.51 -32.71 -16.99
CA LYS A 12 16.41 -33.17 -16.13
C LYS A 12 16.44 -32.48 -14.77
N TRP A 13 17.62 -32.39 -14.14
CA TRP A 13 17.79 -31.65 -12.88
C TRP A 13 17.51 -30.14 -13.01
N ALA A 14 17.94 -29.51 -14.06
CA ALA A 14 17.64 -28.10 -14.32
C ALA A 14 16.14 -27.85 -14.55
N ARG A 15 15.42 -28.76 -15.21
CA ARG A 15 13.96 -28.71 -15.37
C ARG A 15 13.22 -28.96 -14.05
N PHE A 16 13.67 -29.93 -13.27
CA PHE A 16 13.14 -30.25 -11.95
C PHE A 16 13.32 -29.09 -11.00
N LEU A 17 14.52 -28.54 -10.86
CA LEU A 17 14.81 -27.36 -10.03
C LEU A 17 13.99 -26.13 -10.44
N ARG A 18 13.83 -25.84 -11.74
CA ARG A 18 13.00 -24.73 -12.22
C ARG A 18 11.52 -24.92 -11.87
N ARG A 19 11.00 -26.13 -11.98
CA ARG A 19 9.59 -26.44 -11.73
C ARG A 19 9.27 -26.41 -10.24
N ASP A 20 10.13 -26.98 -9.41
CA ASP A 20 9.89 -27.08 -7.97
C ASP A 20 10.28 -25.80 -7.22
N MET A 21 11.37 -25.12 -7.61
CA MET A 21 11.65 -23.76 -7.15
C MET A 21 10.56 -22.80 -7.58
N GLY A 22 10.08 -22.87 -8.83
CA GLY A 22 8.98 -22.05 -9.29
C GLY A 22 7.71 -22.27 -8.47
N ARG A 23 7.37 -23.52 -8.16
CA ARG A 23 6.23 -23.88 -7.29
C ARG A 23 6.42 -23.43 -5.85
N ALA A 24 7.61 -23.55 -5.29
CA ALA A 24 7.91 -23.11 -3.93
C ALA A 24 7.87 -21.58 -3.81
N LEU A 25 8.44 -20.86 -4.78
CA LEU A 25 8.38 -19.40 -4.86
C LEU A 25 6.95 -18.92 -5.07
N TRP A 26 6.19 -19.58 -5.97
CA TRP A 26 4.78 -19.28 -6.19
C TRP A 26 3.95 -19.55 -4.94
N GLY A 27 4.17 -20.69 -4.26
CA GLY A 27 3.53 -21.01 -2.99
C GLY A 27 3.84 -20.00 -1.87
N ALA A 28 5.07 -19.49 -1.83
CA ALA A 28 5.43 -18.44 -0.88
C ALA A 28 4.71 -17.12 -1.16
N MET A 29 4.49 -16.78 -2.42
CA MET A 29 3.74 -15.57 -2.82
C MET A 29 2.23 -15.72 -2.63
N LEU A 30 1.69 -16.92 -2.59
CA LEU A 30 0.28 -17.16 -2.25
C LEU A 30 -0.01 -16.92 -0.76
N ARG A 31 0.99 -17.05 0.09
CA ARG A 31 0.86 -16.81 1.54
C ARG A 31 0.93 -15.32 1.82
N PHE A 32 0.12 -14.89 2.76
CA PHE A 32 0.21 -13.57 3.38
C PHE A 32 0.04 -13.71 4.88
N THR A 33 0.47 -12.70 5.61
CA THR A 33 0.37 -12.64 7.07
C THR A 33 -0.63 -11.55 7.47
N VAL A 34 -1.18 -11.67 8.68
CA VAL A 34 -1.86 -10.55 9.35
C VAL A 34 -0.86 -9.99 10.37
N CYS A 35 -0.39 -8.78 10.12
CA CYS A 35 0.63 -8.14 10.91
C CYS A 35 0.00 -7.09 11.84
N HIS A 36 0.09 -7.27 13.15
CA HIS A 36 -0.41 -6.32 14.13
C HIS A 36 0.68 -5.33 14.53
N ARG A 37 0.32 -4.04 14.56
CA ARG A 37 1.14 -2.92 15.01
C ARG A 37 0.39 -2.17 16.09
N ARG A 38 1.08 -1.78 17.15
CA ARG A 38 0.54 -0.89 18.18
C ARG A 38 1.23 0.46 18.07
N VAL A 39 0.44 1.52 18.02
CA VAL A 39 0.88 2.90 17.97
C VAL A 39 0.35 3.62 19.19
N ILE A 40 1.25 4.16 20.00
CA ILE A 40 0.90 5.05 21.12
C ILE A 40 1.17 6.47 20.63
N ALA A 41 0.12 7.18 20.24
CA ALA A 41 0.22 8.53 19.68
C ALA A 41 -0.13 9.57 20.76
N THR A 42 0.83 10.41 21.14
CA THR A 42 0.63 11.42 22.19
C THR A 42 -0.53 12.36 21.88
N GLY A 43 -0.67 12.80 20.62
CA GLY A 43 -1.78 13.65 20.17
C GLY A 43 -3.15 12.93 20.11
N TRP A 44 -3.20 11.60 20.27
CA TRP A 44 -4.47 10.87 20.33
C TRP A 44 -5.27 11.19 21.60
N GLY A 45 -4.57 11.50 22.70
CA GLY A 45 -5.19 11.83 23.99
C GLY A 45 -5.98 10.67 24.59
N ALA A 46 -7.08 10.99 25.28
CA ALA A 46 -7.95 10.02 25.96
C ALA A 46 -9.03 9.41 25.05
N ARG A 47 -8.90 9.53 23.72
CA ARG A 47 -9.86 8.92 22.79
C ARG A 47 -9.86 7.39 22.89
N PRO A 48 -10.98 6.73 22.59
CA PRO A 48 -11.03 5.28 22.51
C PRO A 48 -9.91 4.73 21.58
N ALA A 49 -9.47 3.53 21.86
CA ALA A 49 -8.56 2.82 20.95
C ALA A 49 -9.23 2.66 19.59
N LEU A 50 -8.45 2.87 18.53
CA LEU A 50 -8.89 2.73 17.14
C LEU A 50 -8.13 1.59 16.48
N ARG A 51 -8.85 0.64 15.90
CA ARG A 51 -8.28 -0.43 15.08
C ARG A 51 -8.46 -0.13 13.61
N ILE A 52 -7.36 0.01 12.90
CA ILE A 52 -7.32 0.29 11.46
C ILE A 52 -6.92 -0.98 10.73
N GLY A 53 -7.76 -1.45 9.82
CA GLY A 53 -7.43 -2.51 8.87
C GLY A 53 -6.89 -1.93 7.58
N ILE A 54 -5.68 -2.32 7.19
CA ILE A 54 -4.97 -1.75 6.04
C ILE A 54 -4.80 -2.80 4.95
N LEU A 55 -5.24 -2.47 3.75
CA LEU A 55 -4.91 -3.12 2.49
C LEU A 55 -4.08 -2.16 1.64
N SER A 56 -3.09 -2.66 0.92
CA SER A 56 -2.24 -1.86 0.04
C SER A 56 -1.64 -2.70 -1.07
N ASP A 57 -1.36 -2.07 -2.20
CA ASP A 57 -0.52 -2.64 -3.26
C ASP A 57 -1.03 -4.03 -3.70
N LEU A 58 -2.30 -4.14 -4.06
CA LEU A 58 -2.87 -5.40 -4.52
C LEU A 58 -2.26 -5.85 -5.84
N HIS A 59 -2.03 -4.91 -6.77
CA HIS A 59 -1.56 -5.19 -8.12
C HIS A 59 -2.34 -6.35 -8.75
N PHE A 60 -3.67 -6.31 -8.65
CA PHE A 60 -4.55 -7.33 -9.21
C PHE A 60 -4.25 -7.55 -10.69
N GLY A 61 -4.15 -8.83 -11.10
CA GLY A 61 -3.75 -9.19 -12.46
C GLY A 61 -2.24 -9.34 -12.66
N PHE A 62 -1.42 -8.95 -11.66
CA PHE A 62 -0.02 -9.32 -11.58
C PHE A 62 0.12 -10.48 -10.59
N ALA A 63 0.67 -11.57 -11.06
CA ALA A 63 0.69 -12.84 -10.30
C ALA A 63 1.33 -12.72 -8.91
N PRO A 64 0.85 -13.44 -7.90
CA PRO A 64 -0.27 -14.39 -7.89
C PRO A 64 -1.50 -13.83 -7.16
N MET A 65 -2.04 -12.70 -7.61
CA MET A 65 -3.24 -12.12 -7.02
C MET A 65 -4.46 -12.56 -7.85
N ASP A 66 -5.19 -13.53 -7.35
CA ASP A 66 -6.41 -14.07 -7.95
C ASP A 66 -7.65 -13.80 -7.08
N PRO A 67 -8.88 -13.98 -7.60
CA PRO A 67 -10.11 -13.75 -6.85
C PRO A 67 -10.22 -14.55 -5.54
N ALA A 68 -9.73 -15.80 -5.53
CA ALA A 68 -9.80 -16.66 -4.34
C ALA A 68 -8.89 -16.12 -3.22
N LYS A 69 -7.70 -15.62 -3.60
CA LYS A 69 -6.79 -14.97 -2.65
C LYS A 69 -7.40 -13.70 -2.09
N ILE A 70 -8.02 -12.85 -2.92
CA ILE A 70 -8.68 -11.63 -2.45
C ILE A 70 -9.84 -11.97 -1.51
N ALA A 71 -10.66 -12.96 -1.82
CA ALA A 71 -11.71 -13.42 -0.93
C ALA A 71 -11.16 -13.89 0.43
N LEU A 72 -10.02 -14.58 0.44
CA LEU A 72 -9.33 -14.97 1.68
C LEU A 72 -8.80 -13.75 2.45
N ILE A 73 -8.20 -12.78 1.75
CA ILE A 73 -7.72 -11.52 2.32
C ILE A 73 -8.88 -10.79 3.02
N LYS A 74 -10.01 -10.59 2.34
CA LYS A 74 -11.20 -9.94 2.89
C LYS A 74 -11.68 -10.64 4.16
N ARG A 75 -11.85 -11.96 4.11
CA ARG A 75 -12.27 -12.75 5.28
C ARG A 75 -11.31 -12.61 6.45
N ARG A 76 -9.99 -12.61 6.20
CA ARG A 76 -8.98 -12.48 7.25
C ARG A 76 -8.93 -11.07 7.83
N LEU A 77 -9.11 -10.04 7.00
CA LEU A 77 -9.20 -8.66 7.45
C LEU A 77 -10.43 -8.46 8.35
N LEU A 78 -11.62 -8.86 7.90
CA LEU A 78 -12.87 -8.70 8.67
C LEU A 78 -12.85 -9.48 9.99
N ALA A 79 -12.17 -10.64 10.02
CA ALA A 79 -12.00 -11.41 11.25
C ALA A 79 -11.16 -10.69 12.34
N THR A 80 -10.48 -9.58 12.02
CA THR A 80 -9.76 -8.74 12.99
C THR A 80 -10.65 -7.68 13.64
N ASN A 81 -11.92 -7.55 13.22
CA ASN A 81 -12.88 -6.55 13.65
C ASN A 81 -12.29 -5.12 13.60
N PRO A 82 -11.92 -4.61 12.43
CA PRO A 82 -11.41 -3.24 12.31
C PRO A 82 -12.55 -2.22 12.53
N ASP A 83 -12.24 -1.10 13.18
CA ASP A 83 -13.16 0.03 13.32
C ASP A 83 -13.27 0.82 12.01
N ILE A 84 -12.18 0.84 11.22
CA ILE A 84 -12.07 1.49 9.92
C ILE A 84 -11.19 0.64 9.00
N ILE A 85 -11.52 0.61 7.72
CA ILE A 85 -10.70 -0.05 6.70
C ILE A 85 -10.14 1.01 5.76
N VAL A 86 -8.84 0.95 5.47
CA VAL A 86 -8.18 1.83 4.51
C VAL A 86 -7.48 1.03 3.43
N PHE A 87 -7.64 1.47 2.17
CA PHE A 87 -6.89 1.00 1.02
C PHE A 87 -5.90 2.07 0.58
N LEU A 88 -4.61 1.74 0.59
CA LEU A 88 -3.54 2.71 0.37
C LEU A 88 -3.05 2.80 -1.08
N GLY A 89 -3.87 2.38 -2.05
CA GLY A 89 -3.56 2.52 -3.48
C GLY A 89 -2.86 1.32 -4.10
N ASP A 90 -2.53 1.46 -5.39
CA ASP A 90 -1.96 0.44 -6.28
C ASP A 90 -2.87 -0.79 -6.40
N LEU A 91 -4.09 -0.54 -6.93
CA LEU A 91 -5.16 -1.52 -7.06
C LEU A 91 -4.84 -2.59 -8.09
N ALA A 92 -4.45 -2.18 -9.30
CA ALA A 92 -4.23 -3.07 -10.42
C ALA A 92 -2.76 -3.19 -10.81
N GLY A 93 -2.44 -4.26 -11.50
CA GLY A 93 -1.12 -4.54 -12.03
C GLY A 93 -1.20 -5.36 -13.31
N GLY A 94 -0.05 -5.74 -13.87
CA GLY A 94 0.03 -6.57 -15.06
C GLY A 94 1.17 -6.18 -15.98
N PHE A 95 1.41 -7.03 -16.98
CA PHE A 95 2.39 -6.78 -18.02
C PHE A 95 1.73 -6.01 -19.19
N GLY A 96 2.11 -4.74 -19.35
CA GLY A 96 1.61 -3.87 -20.41
C GLY A 96 0.36 -3.06 -20.01
N GLY A 97 0.27 -1.83 -20.52
CA GLY A 97 -0.73 -0.84 -20.12
C GLY A 97 -2.18 -1.31 -20.31
N LYS A 98 -2.52 -1.87 -21.49
CA LYS A 98 -3.90 -2.33 -21.78
C LYS A 98 -4.41 -3.39 -20.79
N THR A 99 -3.54 -4.33 -20.38
CA THR A 99 -3.92 -5.37 -19.42
C THR A 99 -4.15 -4.78 -18.03
N ARG A 100 -3.33 -3.82 -17.62
CA ARG A 100 -3.46 -3.15 -16.33
C ARG A 100 -4.76 -2.37 -16.24
N THR A 101 -5.04 -1.52 -17.23
CA THR A 101 -6.28 -0.74 -17.29
C THR A 101 -7.53 -1.65 -17.21
N ALA A 102 -7.53 -2.80 -17.90
CA ALA A 102 -8.63 -3.76 -17.85
C ALA A 102 -8.81 -4.44 -16.48
N ASN A 103 -7.75 -4.50 -15.67
CA ASN A 103 -7.79 -5.11 -14.34
C ASN A 103 -8.32 -4.16 -13.24
N VAL A 104 -8.36 -2.85 -13.49
CA VAL A 104 -8.82 -1.87 -12.49
C VAL A 104 -10.26 -2.14 -12.02
N PRO A 105 -11.28 -2.24 -12.91
CA PRO A 105 -12.65 -2.51 -12.48
C PRO A 105 -12.76 -3.87 -11.76
N LEU A 106 -12.11 -4.90 -12.28
CA LEU A 106 -12.15 -6.24 -11.67
C LEU A 106 -11.51 -6.26 -10.28
N GLY A 107 -10.41 -5.54 -10.08
CA GLY A 107 -9.75 -5.42 -8.78
C GLY A 107 -10.64 -4.71 -7.76
N ALA A 108 -11.31 -3.64 -8.15
CA ALA A 108 -12.24 -2.90 -7.30
C ALA A 108 -13.47 -3.75 -6.94
N ASP A 109 -14.10 -4.40 -7.92
CA ASP A 109 -15.26 -5.27 -7.69
C ASP A 109 -14.95 -6.38 -6.67
N LEU A 110 -13.73 -6.92 -6.69
CA LEU A 110 -13.30 -7.93 -5.73
C LEU A 110 -13.16 -7.39 -4.29
N LEU A 111 -12.97 -6.07 -4.11
CA LEU A 111 -12.96 -5.42 -2.80
C LEU A 111 -14.37 -5.08 -2.29
N ALA A 112 -15.38 -5.05 -3.15
CA ALA A 112 -16.75 -4.73 -2.77
C ALA A 112 -17.25 -5.61 -1.62
N GLY A 113 -18.09 -5.02 -0.74
CA GLY A 113 -18.63 -5.70 0.44
C GLY A 113 -17.64 -5.79 1.62
N LEU A 114 -16.53 -5.07 1.60
CA LEU A 114 -15.83 -4.69 2.83
C LEU A 114 -16.65 -3.64 3.55
N ASP A 115 -16.75 -3.78 4.87
CA ASP A 115 -17.50 -2.87 5.73
C ASP A 115 -16.84 -2.76 7.11
N ALA A 116 -16.90 -1.58 7.71
CA ALA A 116 -16.39 -1.29 9.03
C ALA A 116 -17.22 -0.17 9.70
N PRO A 117 -17.31 -0.12 11.04
CA PRO A 117 -18.16 0.85 11.76
C PRO A 117 -17.92 2.32 11.40
N LEU A 118 -16.68 2.71 11.14
CA LEU A 118 -16.30 4.07 10.73
C LEU A 118 -16.11 4.20 9.20
N GLY A 119 -16.45 3.16 8.43
CA GLY A 119 -16.41 3.16 6.97
C GLY A 119 -15.14 2.58 6.37
N CYS A 120 -15.14 2.60 5.04
CA CYS A 120 -14.03 2.17 4.19
C CYS A 120 -13.53 3.36 3.37
N TYR A 121 -12.23 3.61 3.40
CA TYR A 121 -11.59 4.74 2.72
C TYR A 121 -10.46 4.27 1.82
N ALA A 122 -10.18 5.03 0.77
CA ALA A 122 -9.09 4.73 -0.14
C ALA A 122 -8.34 5.99 -0.56
N ILE A 123 -7.08 5.82 -0.87
CA ILE A 123 -6.28 6.77 -1.65
C ILE A 123 -5.78 6.07 -2.92
N LEU A 124 -5.26 6.84 -3.85
CA LEU A 124 -4.66 6.32 -5.07
C LEU A 124 -3.14 6.23 -4.93
N GLY A 125 -2.56 5.18 -5.52
CA GLY A 125 -1.13 5.04 -5.70
C GLY A 125 -0.67 5.44 -7.10
N ASN A 126 0.64 5.41 -7.32
CA ASN A 126 1.21 5.80 -8.60
C ASN A 126 0.80 4.88 -9.76
N HIS A 127 0.52 3.61 -9.49
CA HIS A 127 0.04 2.70 -10.54
C HIS A 127 -1.40 3.00 -10.93
N ASP A 128 -2.26 3.44 -10.04
CA ASP A 128 -3.63 3.82 -10.36
C ASP A 128 -3.67 4.96 -11.38
N TRP A 129 -2.75 5.92 -11.27
CA TRP A 129 -2.53 6.96 -12.26
C TRP A 129 -1.92 6.45 -13.58
N HIS A 130 -0.91 5.58 -13.50
CA HIS A 130 -0.26 5.00 -14.68
C HIS A 130 -1.19 4.07 -15.47
N ASP A 131 -2.21 3.51 -14.82
CA ASP A 131 -3.19 2.61 -15.43
C ASP A 131 -4.37 3.36 -16.05
N ASP A 132 -4.43 4.68 -15.86
CA ASP A 132 -5.31 5.63 -16.55
C ASP A 132 -4.48 6.58 -17.45
N PRO A 133 -4.24 6.22 -18.72
CA PRO A 133 -3.44 7.04 -19.62
C PRO A 133 -4.00 8.45 -19.87
N GLU A 134 -5.34 8.61 -19.79
CA GLU A 134 -5.98 9.89 -20.02
C GLU A 134 -5.77 10.83 -18.83
N ALA A 135 -6.00 10.36 -17.60
CA ALA A 135 -5.73 11.12 -16.40
C ALA A 135 -4.24 11.46 -16.29
N HIS A 136 -3.36 10.49 -16.56
CA HIS A 136 -1.92 10.69 -16.55
C HIS A 136 -1.48 11.75 -17.59
N ALA A 137 -2.06 11.75 -18.79
CA ALA A 137 -1.75 12.73 -19.84
C ALA A 137 -2.28 14.14 -19.48
N ARG A 138 -3.44 14.24 -18.81
CA ARG A 138 -3.97 15.53 -18.33
C ARG A 138 -3.15 16.09 -17.16
N GLY A 139 -2.50 15.22 -16.38
CA GLY A 139 -1.86 15.60 -15.12
C GLY A 139 -2.87 16.02 -14.03
N ALA A 140 -4.13 15.63 -14.18
CA ALA A 140 -5.22 15.97 -13.28
C ALA A 140 -6.32 14.90 -13.33
N GLY A 141 -7.07 14.76 -12.23
CA GLY A 141 -8.23 13.87 -12.15
C GLY A 141 -9.38 14.29 -13.08
N PRO A 142 -10.47 13.53 -13.13
CA PRO A 142 -10.67 12.30 -12.36
C PRO A 142 -9.77 11.15 -12.84
N VAL A 143 -9.47 10.21 -11.94
CA VAL A 143 -8.73 8.95 -12.21
C VAL A 143 -9.74 7.81 -12.13
N ALA A 144 -9.80 6.98 -13.16
CA ALA A 144 -10.82 5.92 -13.26
C ALA A 144 -10.84 4.95 -12.06
N ALA A 145 -9.69 4.71 -11.44
CA ALA A 145 -9.60 3.86 -10.25
C ALA A 145 -10.44 4.40 -9.08
N ALA A 146 -10.55 5.73 -8.92
CA ALA A 146 -11.39 6.33 -7.89
C ALA A 146 -12.86 5.95 -8.07
N ASP A 147 -13.42 6.13 -9.27
CA ASP A 147 -14.82 5.80 -9.56
C ASP A 147 -15.15 4.32 -9.31
N PHE A 148 -14.20 3.42 -9.60
CA PHE A 148 -14.39 1.99 -9.36
C PHE A 148 -14.33 1.64 -7.87
N LEU A 149 -13.41 2.25 -7.11
CA LEU A 149 -13.31 2.08 -5.66
C LEU A 149 -14.55 2.65 -4.94
N GLU A 150 -15.06 3.80 -5.38
CA GLU A 150 -16.29 4.38 -4.83
C GLU A 150 -17.50 3.45 -5.06
N ARG A 151 -17.64 2.88 -6.24
CA ARG A 151 -18.66 1.86 -6.52
C ARG A 151 -18.49 0.59 -5.69
N ALA A 152 -17.27 0.26 -5.32
CA ALA A 152 -16.96 -0.86 -4.43
C ALA A 152 -17.24 -0.56 -2.95
N GLY A 153 -17.64 0.68 -2.60
CA GLY A 153 -18.03 1.09 -1.25
C GLY A 153 -16.94 1.83 -0.47
N PHE A 154 -15.89 2.29 -1.12
CA PHE A 154 -14.86 3.12 -0.50
C PHE A 154 -15.14 4.61 -0.72
N GLN A 155 -14.88 5.44 0.28
CA GLN A 155 -14.74 6.88 0.06
C GLN A 155 -13.29 7.15 -0.35
N VAL A 156 -13.10 7.67 -1.58
CA VAL A 156 -11.75 7.97 -2.10
C VAL A 156 -11.34 9.37 -1.70
N LEU A 157 -10.17 9.48 -1.10
CA LEU A 157 -9.58 10.76 -0.66
C LEU A 157 -8.41 11.10 -1.59
N GLN A 158 -8.58 12.14 -2.41
CA GLN A 158 -7.54 12.69 -3.29
C GLN A 158 -7.30 14.14 -2.90
N ASN A 159 -6.23 14.42 -2.15
CA ASN A 159 -5.95 15.72 -1.52
C ASN A 159 -7.17 16.23 -0.74
N ASN A 160 -7.79 15.34 0.01
CA ASN A 160 -9.03 15.62 0.74
C ASN A 160 -8.94 15.13 2.19
N ALA A 161 -9.63 15.82 3.10
CA ALA A 161 -9.73 15.47 4.50
C ALA A 161 -11.19 15.41 4.95
N VAL A 162 -11.53 14.40 5.74
CA VAL A 162 -12.88 14.21 6.27
C VAL A 162 -12.85 14.03 7.79
N PRO A 163 -13.76 14.68 8.53
CA PRO A 163 -13.90 14.44 9.95
C PRO A 163 -14.59 13.09 10.19
N LEU A 164 -14.02 12.22 10.99
CA LEU A 164 -14.67 11.01 11.48
C LEU A 164 -15.54 11.40 12.68
N GLN A 165 -16.77 11.84 12.36
CA GLN A 165 -17.72 12.34 13.36
C GLN A 165 -18.02 11.27 14.42
N GLY A 166 -17.99 11.69 15.69
CA GLY A 166 -18.15 10.77 16.83
C GLY A 166 -16.89 10.03 17.25
N ALA A 167 -15.87 9.95 16.40
CA ALA A 167 -14.57 9.36 16.75
C ALA A 167 -13.52 10.41 17.14
N GLY A 168 -13.76 11.70 16.84
CA GLY A 168 -12.94 12.84 17.29
C GLY A 168 -11.57 12.91 16.64
N PHE A 169 -11.45 12.53 15.38
CA PHE A 169 -10.24 12.68 14.58
C PHE A 169 -10.57 12.94 13.09
N TRP A 170 -9.58 13.39 12.36
CA TRP A 170 -9.65 13.58 10.91
C TRP A 170 -8.90 12.49 10.17
N LEU A 171 -9.46 12.05 9.07
CA LEU A 171 -8.77 11.20 8.10
C LEU A 171 -8.46 12.05 6.88
N ALA A 172 -7.18 12.19 6.55
CA ALA A 172 -6.70 12.94 5.39
C ALA A 172 -6.05 12.00 4.40
N GLY A 173 -6.34 12.16 3.11
CA GLY A 173 -5.75 11.37 2.03
C GLY A 173 -5.04 12.24 1.02
N LEU A 174 -3.77 11.97 0.78
CA LEU A 174 -2.98 12.58 -0.27
C LEU A 174 -3.10 11.80 -1.57
N ASP A 175 -3.01 12.51 -2.67
CA ASP A 175 -2.75 11.91 -3.96
C ASP A 175 -1.29 11.44 -4.08
N SER A 176 -0.96 10.70 -5.13
CA SER A 176 0.37 10.09 -5.27
C SER A 176 1.46 11.13 -5.54
N GLN A 177 2.61 10.94 -4.89
CA GLN A 177 3.83 11.74 -5.05
C GLN A 177 4.67 11.29 -6.26
N HIS A 178 4.35 10.15 -6.87
CA HIS A 178 5.15 9.52 -7.91
C HIS A 178 4.40 9.31 -9.24
N VAL A 179 3.45 10.17 -9.56
CA VAL A 179 2.65 10.12 -10.80
C VAL A 179 3.55 10.27 -12.02
N PHE A 180 4.47 11.24 -12.01
CA PHE A 180 5.33 11.54 -13.15
C PHE A 180 6.77 11.13 -12.90
N ARG A 181 7.43 10.68 -13.97
CA ARG A 181 8.83 10.26 -13.95
C ARG A 181 9.60 10.88 -15.09
N THR A 182 10.56 11.71 -14.75
CA THR A 182 11.51 12.29 -15.73
C THR A 182 12.86 11.61 -15.58
N ARG A 183 13.37 11.04 -16.67
CA ARG A 183 14.70 10.41 -16.72
C ARG A 183 15.74 11.44 -17.10
N HIS A 184 16.81 11.51 -16.34
CA HIS A 184 18.00 12.33 -16.60
C HIS A 184 19.22 11.42 -16.75
N LEU A 185 20.32 11.95 -17.24
CA LEU A 185 21.60 11.23 -17.32
C LEU A 185 22.10 10.76 -15.94
N THR A 186 21.75 11.52 -14.89
CA THR A 186 22.20 11.29 -13.50
C THR A 186 21.18 10.58 -12.63
N GLY A 187 19.99 10.25 -13.14
CA GLY A 187 18.96 9.60 -12.34
C GLY A 187 17.53 9.80 -12.83
N VAL A 188 16.60 9.62 -11.90
CA VAL A 188 15.16 9.78 -12.13
C VAL A 188 14.60 10.75 -11.13
N THR A 189 13.94 11.81 -11.59
CA THR A 189 13.11 12.68 -10.77
C THR A 189 11.67 12.17 -10.80
N ARG A 190 11.00 12.23 -9.66
CA ARG A 190 9.57 11.91 -9.52
C ARG A 190 8.84 13.13 -9.01
N SER A 191 7.63 13.32 -9.47
CA SER A 191 6.70 14.35 -8.97
C SER A 191 5.29 13.79 -9.01
N GLY A 192 4.43 14.34 -8.21
CA GLY A 192 3.05 13.88 -8.06
C GLY A 192 2.03 14.97 -8.22
N THR A 193 0.83 14.64 -7.84
CA THR A 193 -0.34 15.51 -7.76
C THR A 193 -0.74 15.75 -6.29
N ASP A 194 0.11 15.30 -5.36
CA ASP A 194 -0.06 15.50 -3.93
C ASP A 194 0.00 16.99 -3.55
N ASP A 195 -0.95 17.41 -2.70
CA ASP A 195 -1.03 18.77 -2.15
C ASP A 195 -1.36 18.69 -0.66
N ILE A 196 -0.32 18.62 0.17
CA ILE A 196 -0.47 18.52 1.62
C ILE A 196 -1.07 19.78 2.23
N ASP A 197 -0.73 20.96 1.71
CA ASP A 197 -1.18 22.23 2.24
C ASP A 197 -2.69 22.41 1.99
N ALA A 198 -3.15 22.16 0.77
CA ALA A 198 -4.57 22.18 0.44
C ALA A 198 -5.37 21.11 1.21
N THR A 199 -4.77 19.93 1.45
CA THR A 199 -5.39 18.85 2.22
C THR A 199 -5.58 19.28 3.68
N LEU A 200 -4.55 19.79 4.32
CA LEU A 200 -4.59 20.18 5.74
C LEU A 200 -5.36 21.47 5.99
N ALA A 201 -5.51 22.33 5.00
CA ALA A 201 -6.36 23.52 5.08
C ALA A 201 -7.85 23.18 5.31
N GLN A 202 -8.28 21.96 4.95
CA GLN A 202 -9.64 21.47 5.18
C GLN A 202 -9.87 20.99 6.62
N VAL A 203 -8.79 20.72 7.36
CA VAL A 203 -8.85 20.27 8.75
C VAL A 203 -9.07 21.45 9.68
N THR A 204 -10.23 21.51 10.28
CA THR A 204 -10.58 22.56 11.26
C THR A 204 -10.29 22.10 12.68
N GLY A 205 -9.95 23.07 13.56
CA GLY A 205 -9.69 22.76 14.97
C GLY A 205 -8.35 22.07 15.22
N THR A 206 -8.27 21.38 16.35
CA THR A 206 -7.04 20.78 16.89
C THR A 206 -7.10 19.25 17.00
N ASP A 207 -8.15 18.65 16.48
CA ASP A 207 -8.28 17.18 16.51
C ASP A 207 -7.14 16.50 15.74
N PRO A 208 -6.71 15.31 16.20
CA PRO A 208 -5.64 14.59 15.54
C PRO A 208 -6.02 14.17 14.13
N VAL A 209 -5.01 14.13 13.27
CA VAL A 209 -5.12 13.71 11.87
C VAL A 209 -4.40 12.38 11.69
N ILE A 210 -5.07 11.41 11.07
CA ILE A 210 -4.44 10.24 10.47
C ILE A 210 -4.30 10.53 8.99
N LEU A 211 -3.07 10.55 8.50
CA LEU A 211 -2.73 10.84 7.10
C LEU A 211 -2.53 9.53 6.33
N LEU A 212 -3.23 9.39 5.22
CA LEU A 212 -3.01 8.35 4.23
C LEU A 212 -2.14 8.93 3.11
N ALA A 213 -0.98 8.35 2.87
CA ALA A 213 -0.08 8.74 1.78
C ALA A 213 0.52 7.47 1.18
N HIS A 214 0.29 7.23 -0.11
CA HIS A 214 0.75 5.98 -0.73
C HIS A 214 2.26 5.82 -0.59
N GLU A 215 3.03 6.85 -0.98
CA GLU A 215 4.48 6.88 -0.81
C GLU A 215 4.85 7.41 0.59
N PRO A 216 5.79 6.78 1.30
CA PRO A 216 6.25 7.25 2.61
C PRO A 216 7.18 8.48 2.53
N ASP A 217 7.44 8.97 1.32
CA ASP A 217 8.45 9.98 1.04
C ASP A 217 8.12 11.35 1.65
N ILE A 218 6.83 11.67 1.83
CA ILE A 218 6.38 12.92 2.47
C ILE A 218 6.72 12.96 3.98
N PHE A 219 6.84 11.81 4.64
CA PHE A 219 6.86 11.73 6.10
C PHE A 219 7.90 12.62 6.79
N PRO A 220 9.17 12.71 6.33
CA PRO A 220 10.16 13.59 6.98
C PRO A 220 9.89 15.09 6.81
N ASP A 221 9.03 15.47 5.88
CA ASP A 221 8.74 16.87 5.56
C ASP A 221 7.46 17.36 6.25
N LEU A 222 6.74 16.47 6.93
CA LEU A 222 5.51 16.83 7.65
C LEU A 222 5.85 17.72 8.86
N THR A 223 5.21 18.86 8.94
CA THR A 223 5.43 19.86 10.02
C THR A 223 4.19 20.09 10.88
N ASP A 224 3.00 19.69 10.42
CA ASP A 224 1.76 19.86 11.17
C ASP A 224 1.68 18.85 12.34
N ASN A 225 1.69 19.40 13.56
CA ASN A 225 1.66 18.58 14.78
C ASN A 225 0.32 17.87 15.02
N ARG A 226 -0.74 18.21 14.27
CA ARG A 226 -2.01 17.47 14.33
C ARG A 226 -1.89 16.10 13.69
N ILE A 227 -0.94 15.89 12.77
CA ILE A 227 -0.69 14.58 12.16
C ILE A 227 -0.01 13.69 13.19
N VAL A 228 -0.77 12.74 13.74
CA VAL A 228 -0.27 11.82 14.77
C VAL A 228 0.19 10.49 14.20
N LEU A 229 -0.33 10.13 13.02
CA LEU A 229 0.00 8.87 12.34
C LEU A 229 -0.10 9.05 10.83
N THR A 230 0.89 8.58 10.11
CA THR A 230 0.88 8.43 8.64
C THR A 230 0.86 6.95 8.30
N LEU A 231 0.04 6.57 7.31
CA LEU A 231 -0.07 5.20 6.81
C LEU A 231 0.34 5.17 5.33
N SER A 232 1.29 4.30 4.99
CA SER A 232 1.86 4.22 3.63
C SER A 232 2.01 2.77 3.15
N GLY A 233 2.08 2.62 1.82
CA GLY A 233 2.37 1.38 1.09
C GLY A 233 3.59 1.53 0.17
N HIS A 234 3.39 1.32 -1.14
CA HIS A 234 4.32 1.60 -2.24
C HIS A 234 5.62 0.80 -2.28
N THR A 235 6.27 0.64 -1.17
CA THR A 235 7.66 0.11 -1.08
C THR A 235 7.76 -1.39 -1.23
N HIS A 236 6.65 -2.12 -1.05
CA HIS A 236 6.60 -3.59 -0.97
C HIS A 236 7.61 -4.18 0.02
N ALA A 237 7.98 -3.45 1.08
CA ALA A 237 9.09 -3.77 1.97
C ALA A 237 10.42 -4.01 1.23
N GLY A 238 10.59 -3.41 0.05
CA GLY A 238 11.70 -3.63 -0.87
C GLY A 238 11.64 -4.92 -1.66
N GLN A 239 10.52 -5.66 -1.58
CA GLN A 239 10.19 -6.88 -2.34
C GLN A 239 11.24 -8.01 -2.27
N LEU A 240 12.53 -7.67 -2.40
CA LEU A 240 13.67 -8.57 -2.22
C LEU A 240 14.50 -8.12 -1.02
N ARG A 241 14.51 -8.93 0.03
CA ARG A 241 15.24 -8.67 1.29
C ARG A 241 16.16 -9.83 1.61
N LEU A 242 17.34 -9.50 2.08
CA LEU A 242 18.29 -10.44 2.66
C LEU A 242 18.71 -9.92 4.04
N PHE A 243 18.70 -10.77 5.05
CA PHE A 243 19.01 -10.39 6.45
C PHE A 243 18.22 -9.15 6.93
N ASN A 244 16.93 -9.08 6.59
CA ASN A 244 16.02 -7.96 6.89
C ASN A 244 16.39 -6.62 6.22
N ARG A 245 17.29 -6.60 5.26
CA ARG A 245 17.65 -5.40 4.49
C ARG A 245 17.08 -5.48 3.08
N ALA A 246 16.39 -4.44 2.66
CA ALA A 246 15.96 -4.26 1.29
C ALA A 246 17.16 -3.81 0.43
N PHE A 247 17.27 -4.34 -0.79
CA PHE A 247 18.31 -3.91 -1.73
C PHE A 247 17.96 -2.61 -2.42
N TYR A 248 16.68 -2.41 -2.68
CA TYR A 248 16.16 -1.26 -3.41
C TYR A 248 14.71 -1.00 -3.00
N VAL A 249 14.36 0.26 -2.91
CA VAL A 249 12.97 0.76 -2.85
C VAL A 249 12.89 2.01 -3.72
N PRO A 250 11.75 2.26 -4.37
CA PRO A 250 11.56 3.44 -5.23
C PRO A 250 11.23 4.68 -4.39
N SER A 251 12.11 5.05 -3.45
CA SER A 251 11.96 6.18 -2.53
C SER A 251 13.16 7.11 -2.64
N ARG A 252 12.95 8.42 -2.46
CA ARG A 252 14.02 9.43 -2.38
C ARG A 252 14.88 9.29 -1.11
N HIS A 253 14.35 8.60 -0.10
CA HIS A 253 15.05 8.31 1.16
C HIS A 253 15.72 6.94 1.18
N GLY A 254 15.85 6.28 0.02
CA GLY A 254 16.41 4.94 -0.09
C GLY A 254 15.62 3.94 0.73
N THR A 255 16.30 3.12 1.52
CA THR A 255 15.66 2.06 2.32
C THR A 255 15.19 2.52 3.71
N ARG A 256 15.33 3.81 4.05
CA ARG A 256 15.04 4.33 5.39
C ARG A 256 13.61 4.03 5.84
N PHE A 257 12.63 4.24 4.97
CA PHE A 257 11.20 4.03 5.24
C PHE A 257 10.65 2.86 4.41
N ALA A 258 11.44 1.81 4.24
CA ALA A 258 11.05 0.69 3.39
C ALA A 258 9.92 -0.16 3.98
N TYR A 259 9.78 -0.24 5.29
CA TYR A 259 8.82 -1.13 5.95
C TYR A 259 8.74 -0.92 7.45
N GLY A 260 7.55 -1.08 8.00
CA GLY A 260 7.33 -1.18 9.45
C GLY A 260 6.99 0.15 10.10
N HIS A 261 7.36 0.29 11.36
CA HIS A 261 7.03 1.44 12.20
C HIS A 261 8.23 2.38 12.31
N HIS A 262 8.01 3.66 12.03
CA HIS A 262 9.01 4.72 12.14
C HIS A 262 8.44 5.88 12.96
N GLN A 263 9.33 6.66 13.56
CA GLN A 263 8.96 7.84 14.34
C GLN A 263 9.94 8.98 14.09
N ILE A 264 9.42 10.19 13.94
CA ILE A 264 10.18 11.46 13.92
C ILE A 264 9.46 12.42 14.85
N GLY A 265 10.12 12.80 15.95
CA GLY A 265 9.47 13.58 17.00
C GLY A 265 8.26 12.85 17.59
N THR A 266 7.09 13.50 17.54
CA THR A 266 5.81 12.93 17.98
C THR A 266 5.03 12.24 16.85
N GLN A 267 5.42 12.47 15.60
CA GLN A 267 4.77 11.89 14.43
C GLN A 267 5.22 10.46 14.18
N GLN A 268 4.30 9.61 13.78
CA GLN A 268 4.56 8.19 13.54
C GLN A 268 4.16 7.80 12.13
N LEU A 269 4.87 6.84 11.57
CA LEU A 269 4.62 6.29 10.24
C LEU A 269 4.57 4.76 10.31
N ILE A 270 3.55 4.18 9.73
CA ILE A 270 3.49 2.75 9.44
C ILE A 270 3.57 2.56 7.92
N VAL A 271 4.54 1.77 7.49
CA VAL A 271 4.70 1.37 6.08
C VAL A 271 4.36 -0.11 5.95
N SER A 272 3.27 -0.39 5.23
CA SER A 272 2.82 -1.75 4.92
C SER A 272 3.72 -2.39 3.86
N ALA A 273 3.90 -3.70 3.96
CA ALA A 273 4.56 -4.46 2.89
C ALA A 273 3.66 -4.66 1.67
N GLY A 274 2.36 -4.36 1.76
CA GLY A 274 1.40 -4.59 0.70
C GLY A 274 1.16 -6.08 0.39
N LEU A 275 0.22 -6.36 -0.47
CA LEU A 275 -0.29 -7.71 -0.72
C LEU A 275 0.17 -8.33 -2.04
N GLY A 276 0.34 -7.50 -3.08
CA GLY A 276 0.77 -7.92 -4.41
C GLY A 276 2.29 -7.86 -4.61
N ALA A 277 2.69 -7.74 -5.84
CA ALA A 277 4.08 -7.53 -6.25
C ALA A 277 4.11 -6.55 -7.41
N SER A 278 5.19 -5.79 -7.55
CA SER A 278 5.40 -4.85 -8.65
C SER A 278 6.71 -5.20 -9.37
N THR A 279 6.80 -4.90 -10.67
CA THR A 279 7.98 -5.07 -11.52
C THR A 279 8.42 -6.53 -11.71
N LEU A 280 8.62 -7.28 -10.63
CA LEU A 280 8.95 -8.71 -10.65
C LEU A 280 7.86 -9.47 -9.88
N PRO A 281 7.31 -10.57 -10.43
CA PRO A 281 6.31 -11.38 -9.73
C PRO A 281 6.99 -12.29 -8.68
N LEU A 282 7.79 -11.69 -7.80
CA LEU A 282 8.59 -12.41 -6.82
C LEU A 282 8.81 -11.56 -5.58
N ARG A 283 8.54 -12.14 -4.42
CA ARG A 283 8.96 -11.61 -3.11
C ARG A 283 9.89 -12.59 -2.42
N LEU A 284 10.97 -12.08 -1.86
CA LEU A 284 11.93 -12.87 -1.09
C LEU A 284 12.26 -12.13 0.21
N GLY A 285 11.94 -12.72 1.37
CA GLY A 285 12.15 -12.09 2.68
C GLY A 285 11.26 -10.88 2.96
N ALA A 286 10.33 -10.55 2.05
CA ALA A 286 9.32 -9.50 2.19
C ALA A 286 7.94 -10.14 1.97
N TYR A 287 7.35 -10.65 3.04
CA TYR A 287 6.07 -11.36 2.95
C TYR A 287 4.92 -10.38 2.69
N PRO A 288 3.94 -10.74 1.81
CA PRO A 288 2.70 -10.00 1.69
C PRO A 288 1.97 -9.94 3.03
N GLU A 289 1.32 -8.81 3.34
CA GLU A 289 0.63 -8.66 4.61
C GLU A 289 -0.67 -7.85 4.51
N ILE A 290 -1.63 -8.21 5.37
CA ILE A 290 -2.65 -7.30 5.87
C ILE A 290 -2.06 -6.64 7.10
N THR A 291 -2.04 -5.32 7.16
CA THR A 291 -1.53 -4.61 8.32
C THR A 291 -2.70 -4.16 9.20
N ILE A 292 -2.66 -4.49 10.49
CA ILE A 292 -3.61 -4.02 11.49
C ILE A 292 -2.88 -3.06 12.42
N VAL A 293 -3.42 -1.86 12.59
CA VAL A 293 -2.84 -0.85 13.47
C VAL A 293 -3.82 -0.53 14.59
N ASP A 294 -3.41 -0.81 15.82
CA ASP A 294 -4.15 -0.37 17.02
C ASP A 294 -3.54 0.96 17.51
N VAL A 295 -4.29 2.05 17.40
CA VAL A 295 -3.91 3.40 17.83
C VAL A 295 -4.48 3.67 19.21
N THR A 296 -3.64 4.12 20.14
CA THR A 296 -4.06 4.55 21.48
C THR A 296 -3.33 5.81 21.89
N GLY A 297 -3.91 6.57 22.83
CA GLY A 297 -3.16 7.59 23.56
C GLY A 297 -2.20 6.98 24.59
N PRO A 298 -1.33 7.80 25.22
CA PRO A 298 -0.57 7.40 26.39
C PRO A 298 -1.50 6.96 27.50
N ALA A 299 -1.04 6.02 28.34
CA ALA A 299 -1.79 5.66 29.54
C ALA A 299 -1.95 6.92 30.42
N VAL A 300 -3.19 7.16 30.87
CA VAL A 300 -3.46 8.21 31.86
C VAL A 300 -2.83 7.70 33.18
N SER A 301 -1.82 8.41 33.67
CA SER A 301 -1.16 8.11 34.96
C SER A 301 -2.04 8.56 36.13
#